data_f914515e43aa944b4192cedca705f9e4
#
_entry.id   f914515e43aa944b4192cedca705f9e4
#
_cell.length_a   1.000
_cell.length_b   1.000
_cell.length_c   1.000
_cell.angle_alpha   90.00
_cell.angle_beta   90.00
_cell.angle_gamma   90.00
#
_symmetry.space_group_name_H-M   'P 1'
#
loop_
_entity.id
_entity.type
_entity.pdbx_description
1 polymer ?
#
loop_
_entity_poly.entity_id
_entity_poly.type
_entity_poly.pdbx_seq_one_letter_code
_entity_poly.pdbx_strand_id
1 'polypeptide(L)'
;MQRNLHCFFRSEGRLIAGTIRFFDLFSGIGGFREGLHRSGGFTCVGHCEADAYADHNYRVLFDTEGEWFCNDARNIETERMPDFDLLCAGFPCQAFSIAGRREGFADARGTLFFEVARLVADKRPAYFLLENVPGLLSHDKGRTFHTILSTLSELGYHVEWKVLN
;
A
#
# COMPACT_ATOMS: atom_id res chain seq x y z
N MET A 1 4.32 6.32 22.63
CA MET A 1 4.73 5.26 21.71
C MET A 1 3.54 4.99 20.80
N GLN A 2 3.65 5.33 19.54
CA GLN A 2 2.51 5.22 18.58
C GLN A 2 2.44 3.75 18.14
N ARG A 3 1.29 3.11 18.35
CA ARG A 3 1.04 1.73 17.91
C ARG A 3 0.56 1.79 16.48
N ASN A 4 1.11 0.97 15.61
CA ASN A 4 0.72 0.89 14.21
C ASN A 4 0.11 -0.47 13.89
N LEU A 5 -0.89 -0.48 13.02
CA LEU A 5 -1.50 -1.70 12.48
C LEU A 5 -0.74 -2.10 11.22
N HIS A 6 -0.17 -3.30 11.21
CA HIS A 6 0.50 -3.86 10.03
C HIS A 6 -0.26 -5.07 9.52
N CYS A 7 -0.38 -5.16 8.24
CA CYS A 7 -1.02 -6.28 7.55
C CYS A 7 -0.04 -6.91 6.57
N PHE A 8 0.19 -8.24 6.69
CA PHE A 8 1.07 -9.02 5.83
C PHE A 8 0.24 -9.98 4.98
N PHE A 9 0.62 -10.19 3.72
CA PHE A 9 -0.22 -10.96 2.81
C PHE A 9 0.58 -11.77 1.81
N ARG A 10 0.09 -12.97 1.49
CA ARG A 10 0.66 -13.86 0.49
C ARG A 10 -0.43 -14.29 -0.50
N SER A 11 -0.14 -14.16 -1.79
CA SER A 11 -0.89 -14.89 -2.81
C SER A 11 -0.41 -16.34 -2.85
N GLU A 12 -1.31 -17.30 -2.96
CA GLU A 12 -0.92 -18.72 -3.07
C GLU A 12 -0.07 -18.96 -4.33
N GLY A 13 1.08 -19.63 -4.16
CA GLY A 13 1.81 -20.31 -5.23
C GLY A 13 3.00 -19.61 -5.89
N ARG A 14 3.32 -18.33 -5.60
CA ARG A 14 4.49 -17.69 -6.22
C ARG A 14 5.74 -17.81 -5.34
N LEU A 15 6.72 -18.62 -5.77
CA LEU A 15 8.06 -18.62 -5.18
C LEU A 15 8.89 -17.51 -5.85
N ILE A 16 9.42 -16.59 -5.05
CA ILE A 16 10.31 -15.54 -5.51
C ILE A 16 11.75 -16.05 -5.34
N ALA A 17 12.48 -16.16 -6.45
CA ALA A 17 13.91 -16.45 -6.46
C ALA A 17 14.69 -15.15 -6.64
N GLY A 18 15.60 -14.84 -5.70
CA GLY A 18 16.42 -13.63 -5.74
C GLY A 18 15.90 -12.48 -4.88
N THR A 19 16.25 -11.26 -5.26
CA THR A 19 15.85 -10.04 -4.56
C THR A 19 14.38 -9.73 -4.80
N ILE A 20 13.62 -9.43 -3.73
CA ILE A 20 12.21 -9.02 -3.79
C ILE A 20 12.14 -7.57 -4.26
N ARG A 21 11.44 -7.35 -5.37
CA ARG A 21 11.20 -6.02 -5.91
C ARG A 21 9.98 -5.42 -5.23
N PHE A 22 10.09 -4.22 -4.67
CA PHE A 22 8.95 -3.58 -4.02
C PHE A 22 8.64 -2.20 -4.60
N PHE A 23 7.36 -1.83 -4.50
CA PHE A 23 6.86 -0.50 -4.80
C PHE A 23 6.39 0.16 -3.50
N ASP A 24 6.81 1.42 -3.26
CA ASP A 24 6.52 2.19 -2.04
C ASP A 24 5.41 3.22 -2.33
N LEU A 25 4.17 2.85 -2.01
CA LEU A 25 2.98 3.68 -2.24
C LEU A 25 2.65 4.50 -1.00
N PHE A 26 2.39 5.80 -1.18
CA PHE A 26 2.27 6.78 -0.08
C PHE A 26 3.53 6.78 0.78
N SER A 27 4.66 6.89 0.11
CA SER A 27 5.97 6.57 0.67
C SER A 27 6.40 7.49 1.82
N GLY A 28 5.80 8.67 1.95
CA GLY A 28 6.23 9.65 2.94
C GLY A 28 7.73 9.95 2.78
N ILE A 29 8.46 9.86 3.88
CA ILE A 29 9.92 9.99 3.89
C ILE A 29 10.67 8.64 3.78
N GLY A 30 9.96 7.54 3.47
CA GLY A 30 10.57 6.23 3.18
C GLY A 30 10.70 5.27 4.34
N GLY A 31 9.76 5.27 5.27
CA GLY A 31 9.79 4.37 6.43
C GLY A 31 9.84 2.88 6.06
N PHE A 32 9.02 2.45 5.09
CA PHE A 32 9.07 1.08 4.56
C PHE A 32 10.40 0.79 3.87
N ARG A 33 10.85 1.70 3.01
CA ARG A 33 12.10 1.55 2.26
C ARG A 33 13.29 1.37 3.19
N GLU A 34 13.40 2.19 4.23
CA GLU A 34 14.47 2.08 5.21
C GLU A 34 14.44 0.75 5.96
N GLY A 35 13.25 0.29 6.38
CA GLY A 35 13.09 -1.00 7.04
C GLY A 35 13.49 -2.18 6.16
N LEU A 36 13.06 -2.17 4.90
CA LEU A 36 13.38 -3.21 3.92
C LEU A 36 14.86 -3.19 3.51
N HIS A 37 15.45 -1.99 3.36
CA HIS A 37 16.87 -1.84 3.09
C HIS A 37 17.72 -2.47 4.21
N ARG A 38 17.42 -2.16 5.47
CA ARG A 38 18.11 -2.75 6.64
C ARG A 38 17.93 -4.27 6.73
N SER A 39 16.80 -4.77 6.30
CA SER A 39 16.54 -6.22 6.30
C SER A 39 17.34 -6.95 5.23
N GLY A 40 17.74 -6.27 4.15
CA GLY A 40 18.42 -6.85 2.99
C GLY A 40 17.53 -7.72 2.13
N GLY A 41 17.90 -7.95 0.89
CA GLY A 41 17.16 -8.80 -0.05
C GLY A 41 15.96 -8.12 -0.73
N PHE A 42 15.85 -6.78 -0.64
CA PHE A 42 14.79 -5.99 -1.27
C PHE A 42 15.37 -4.90 -2.16
N THR A 43 14.69 -4.62 -3.27
CA THR A 43 15.04 -3.53 -4.20
C THR A 43 13.79 -2.71 -4.50
N CYS A 44 13.87 -1.39 -4.27
CA CYS A 44 12.82 -0.46 -4.65
C CYS A 44 12.79 -0.34 -6.18
N VAL A 45 11.60 -0.35 -6.77
CA VAL A 45 11.43 -0.16 -8.23
C VAL A 45 10.69 1.12 -8.55
N GLY A 46 10.16 1.77 -7.52
CA GLY A 46 9.47 3.05 -7.65
C GLY A 46 8.69 3.41 -6.39
N HIS A 47 8.26 4.67 -6.36
CA HIS A 47 7.46 5.20 -5.26
C HIS A 47 6.39 6.17 -5.74
N CYS A 48 5.40 6.41 -4.87
CA CYS A 48 4.37 7.40 -5.08
C CYS A 48 4.18 8.22 -3.81
N GLU A 49 4.31 9.57 -3.92
CA GLU A 49 4.09 10.50 -2.82
C GLU A 49 3.54 11.83 -3.34
N ALA A 50 2.45 12.30 -2.73
CA ALA A 50 1.78 13.53 -3.17
C ALA A 50 2.33 14.79 -2.47
N ASP A 51 2.85 14.64 -1.26
CA ASP A 51 3.49 15.75 -0.54
C ASP A 51 4.90 15.99 -1.09
N ALA A 52 5.09 17.15 -1.74
CA ALA A 52 6.35 17.51 -2.37
C ALA A 52 7.53 17.63 -1.39
N TYR A 53 7.27 17.95 -0.11
CA TYR A 53 8.33 18.01 0.92
C TYR A 53 8.72 16.60 1.37
N ALA A 54 7.76 15.70 1.50
CA ALA A 54 8.02 14.31 1.82
C ALA A 54 8.80 13.64 0.68
N ASP A 55 8.37 13.80 -0.58
CA ASP A 55 9.08 13.29 -1.76
C ASP A 55 10.50 13.85 -1.88
N HIS A 56 10.68 15.17 -1.64
CA HIS A 56 12.02 15.76 -1.63
C HIS A 56 12.93 15.09 -0.59
N ASN A 57 12.45 14.88 0.65
CA ASN A 57 13.22 14.21 1.68
C ASN A 57 13.50 12.75 1.34
N TYR A 58 12.54 12.05 0.74
CA TYR A 58 12.71 10.68 0.25
C TYR A 58 13.88 10.58 -0.72
N ARG A 59 13.96 11.50 -1.71
CA ARG A 59 15.03 11.55 -2.72
C ARG A 59 16.39 11.98 -2.15
N VAL A 60 16.39 12.73 -1.05
CA VAL A 60 17.63 13.07 -0.33
C VAL A 60 18.18 11.87 0.45
N LEU A 61 17.27 11.05 1.01
CA LEU A 61 17.65 9.91 1.84
C LEU A 61 18.03 8.66 1.01
N PHE A 62 17.45 8.53 -0.18
CA PHE A 62 17.61 7.33 -1.00
C PHE A 62 18.01 7.70 -2.43
N ASP A 63 18.86 6.87 -3.03
CA ASP A 63 19.10 6.91 -4.46
C ASP A 63 17.85 6.43 -5.19
N THR A 64 17.25 7.31 -5.99
CA THR A 64 16.03 7.04 -6.77
C THR A 64 16.29 7.14 -8.28
N GLU A 65 17.57 7.18 -8.70
CA GLU A 65 17.92 7.23 -10.12
C GLU A 65 17.41 5.98 -10.85
N GLY A 66 16.68 6.18 -11.92
CA GLY A 66 16.08 5.08 -12.71
C GLY A 66 14.83 4.44 -12.09
N GLU A 67 14.38 4.86 -10.91
CA GLU A 67 13.14 4.38 -10.31
C GLU A 67 11.91 5.08 -10.92
N TRP A 68 10.80 4.35 -10.97
CA TRP A 68 9.54 4.90 -11.43
C TRP A 68 8.90 5.78 -10.35
N PHE A 69 8.31 6.90 -10.75
CA PHE A 69 7.69 7.86 -9.83
C PHE A 69 6.33 8.36 -10.32
N CYS A 70 5.40 8.55 -9.39
CA CYS A 70 4.16 9.28 -9.60
C CYS A 70 3.85 10.13 -8.35
N ASN A 71 3.36 11.34 -8.56
CA ASN A 71 3.02 12.25 -7.46
C ASN A 71 1.60 12.08 -6.91
N ASP A 72 0.75 11.26 -7.52
CA ASP A 72 -0.61 11.00 -7.04
C ASP A 72 -1.05 9.60 -7.44
N ALA A 73 -1.41 8.78 -6.44
CA ALA A 73 -1.85 7.41 -6.64
C ALA A 73 -3.03 7.28 -7.61
N ARG A 74 -3.89 8.29 -7.66
CA ARG A 74 -5.07 8.34 -8.55
C ARG A 74 -4.68 8.48 -10.02
N ASN A 75 -3.49 9.01 -10.29
CA ASN A 75 -2.96 9.21 -11.65
C ASN A 75 -2.06 8.05 -12.11
N ILE A 76 -1.90 7.01 -11.31
CA ILE A 76 -1.09 5.86 -11.67
C ILE A 76 -1.76 5.08 -12.80
N GLU A 77 -1.09 5.04 -13.95
CA GLU A 77 -1.40 4.14 -15.07
C GLU A 77 -0.62 2.83 -14.84
N THR A 78 -1.31 1.78 -14.46
CA THR A 78 -0.69 0.52 -14.01
C THR A 78 0.13 -0.17 -15.10
N GLU A 79 -0.22 0.05 -16.37
CA GLU A 79 0.51 -0.46 -17.54
C GLU A 79 1.90 0.14 -17.67
N ARG A 80 2.11 1.35 -17.13
CA ARG A 80 3.40 2.04 -17.18
C ARG A 80 4.28 1.76 -15.97
N MET A 81 3.71 1.19 -14.92
CA MET A 81 4.47 0.82 -13.73
C MET A 81 5.37 -0.37 -14.01
N PRO A 82 6.57 -0.42 -13.43
CA PRO A 82 7.35 -1.66 -13.38
C PRO A 82 6.58 -2.75 -12.64
N ASP A 83 6.88 -4.00 -12.94
CA ASP A 83 6.38 -5.11 -12.13
C ASP A 83 7.12 -5.15 -10.80
N PHE A 84 6.42 -5.58 -9.76
CA PHE A 84 6.96 -5.73 -8.42
C PHE A 84 6.34 -6.95 -7.73
N ASP A 85 7.04 -7.44 -6.70
CA ASP A 85 6.65 -8.62 -5.94
C ASP A 85 5.92 -8.23 -4.64
N LEU A 86 6.26 -7.06 -4.08
CA LEU A 86 5.74 -6.54 -2.83
C LEU A 86 5.22 -5.10 -3.02
N LEU A 87 3.98 -4.84 -2.63
CA LEU A 87 3.44 -3.49 -2.48
C LEU A 87 3.54 -3.07 -1.01
N CYS A 88 4.23 -1.96 -0.73
CA CYS A 88 4.19 -1.30 0.58
C CYS A 88 3.26 -0.09 0.50
N ALA A 89 2.37 0.10 1.49
CA ALA A 89 1.51 1.28 1.52
C ALA A 89 1.09 1.67 2.94
N GLY A 90 1.47 2.87 3.36
CA GLY A 90 0.97 3.55 4.56
C GLY A 90 -0.15 4.53 4.16
N PHE A 91 -1.35 4.03 3.87
CA PHE A 91 -2.42 4.89 3.37
C PHE A 91 -3.11 5.67 4.50
N PRO A 92 -3.50 6.94 4.26
CA PRO A 92 -4.17 7.75 5.28
C PRO A 92 -5.54 7.18 5.64
N CYS A 93 -5.85 7.19 6.95
CA CYS A 93 -7.17 6.83 7.47
C CYS A 93 -8.17 7.97 7.19
N GLN A 94 -8.54 8.14 5.93
CA GLN A 94 -9.64 9.03 5.57
C GLN A 94 -10.96 8.31 5.79
N ALA A 95 -11.96 9.05 6.29
CA ALA A 95 -13.30 8.52 6.46
C ALA A 95 -13.79 7.94 5.13
N PHE A 96 -14.11 6.66 5.13
CA PHE A 96 -14.93 6.07 4.08
C PHE A 96 -16.29 6.75 4.20
N SER A 97 -16.49 7.85 3.49
CA SER A 97 -17.82 8.45 3.44
C SER A 97 -18.72 7.50 2.67
N ILE A 98 -19.50 6.74 3.41
CA ILE A 98 -20.63 5.99 2.88
C ILE A 98 -21.73 7.00 2.55
N ALA A 99 -21.45 7.91 1.64
CA ALA A 99 -22.45 8.75 0.99
C ALA A 99 -22.78 8.13 -0.35
N GLY A 100 -23.60 7.09 -0.34
CA GLY A 100 -24.07 6.47 -1.57
C GLY A 100 -24.58 5.06 -1.31
N ARG A 101 -25.88 4.87 -1.50
CA ARG A 101 -26.55 3.57 -1.51
C ARG A 101 -25.85 2.63 -2.49
N ARG A 102 -25.42 1.45 -2.02
CA ARG A 102 -25.31 0.14 -2.72
C ARG A 102 -25.13 0.15 -4.25
N GLU A 103 -24.33 1.01 -4.81
CA GLU A 103 -23.94 0.97 -6.20
C GLU A 103 -22.44 0.67 -6.31
N GLY A 104 -22.06 -0.58 -6.11
CA GLY A 104 -20.81 -1.19 -6.51
C GLY A 104 -19.49 -0.41 -6.26
N PHE A 105 -18.38 -1.02 -6.59
CA PHE A 105 -17.02 -0.49 -6.55
C PHE A 105 -16.81 0.91 -7.19
N ALA A 106 -17.79 1.43 -7.96
CA ALA A 106 -17.66 2.68 -8.69
C ALA A 106 -17.76 3.94 -7.81
N ASP A 107 -18.55 3.91 -6.71
CA ASP A 107 -18.77 5.08 -5.84
C ASP A 107 -17.72 5.19 -4.71
N ALA A 108 -17.02 4.09 -4.43
CA ALA A 108 -15.99 4.03 -3.39
C ALA A 108 -14.62 4.58 -3.87
N ARG A 109 -14.46 4.92 -5.14
CA ARG A 109 -13.20 5.37 -5.76
C ARG A 109 -12.61 6.67 -5.18
N GLY A 110 -13.25 7.27 -4.19
CA GLY A 110 -12.78 8.49 -3.55
C GLY A 110 -11.78 8.30 -2.41
N THR A 111 -11.52 7.08 -1.93
CA THR A 111 -10.60 6.85 -0.83
C THR A 111 -9.28 6.23 -1.33
N LEU A 112 -8.16 6.66 -0.73
CA LEU A 112 -6.83 6.20 -1.14
C LEU A 112 -6.62 4.69 -0.92
N PHE A 113 -7.40 4.05 -0.03
CA PHE A 113 -7.40 2.59 0.07
C PHE A 113 -7.86 1.90 -1.23
N PHE A 114 -8.83 2.46 -1.95
CA PHE A 114 -9.26 1.84 -3.21
C PHE A 114 -8.23 1.99 -4.32
N GLU A 115 -7.33 2.97 -4.24
CA GLU A 115 -6.15 3.00 -5.11
C GLU A 115 -5.18 1.84 -4.78
N VAL A 116 -4.99 1.53 -3.47
CA VAL A 116 -4.25 0.31 -3.08
C VAL A 116 -4.89 -0.93 -3.68
N ALA A 117 -6.22 -1.09 -3.52
CA ALA A 117 -6.95 -2.25 -4.03
C ALA A 117 -6.88 -2.35 -5.57
N ARG A 118 -6.95 -1.21 -6.28
CA ARG A 118 -6.79 -1.15 -7.74
C ARG A 118 -5.40 -1.63 -8.17
N LEU A 119 -4.35 -1.11 -7.55
CA LEU A 119 -2.98 -1.53 -7.86
C LEU A 119 -2.75 -3.01 -7.57
N VAL A 120 -3.31 -3.52 -6.46
CA VAL A 120 -3.24 -4.95 -6.13
C VAL A 120 -4.00 -5.79 -7.16
N ALA A 121 -5.17 -5.34 -7.63
CA ALA A 121 -5.95 -6.03 -8.65
C ALA A 121 -5.22 -6.10 -9.99
N ASP A 122 -4.62 -4.97 -10.43
CA ASP A 122 -4.00 -4.84 -11.75
C ASP A 122 -2.61 -5.50 -11.78
N LYS A 123 -1.77 -5.23 -10.78
CA LYS A 123 -0.37 -5.69 -10.76
C LYS A 123 -0.18 -7.07 -10.14
N ARG A 124 -1.15 -7.55 -9.35
CA ARG A 124 -1.12 -8.89 -8.74
C ARG A 124 0.21 -9.22 -8.05
N PRO A 125 0.73 -8.34 -7.16
CA PRO A 125 1.97 -8.62 -6.45
C PRO A 125 1.86 -9.91 -5.63
N ALA A 126 2.98 -10.59 -5.38
CA ALA A 126 2.98 -11.80 -4.55
C ALA A 126 2.62 -11.47 -3.08
N TYR A 127 3.03 -10.27 -2.64
CA TYR A 127 2.83 -9.79 -1.27
C TYR A 127 2.40 -8.33 -1.24
N PHE A 128 1.77 -7.94 -0.16
CA PHE A 128 1.66 -6.53 0.20
C PHE A 128 1.79 -6.33 1.72
N LEU A 129 2.30 -5.18 2.10
CA LEU A 129 2.49 -4.76 3.48
C LEU A 129 1.79 -3.41 3.65
N LEU A 130 0.67 -3.42 4.38
CA LEU A 130 -0.12 -2.22 4.63
C LEU A 130 0.07 -1.75 6.07
N GLU A 131 0.15 -0.44 6.25
CA GLU A 131 0.25 0.21 7.55
C GLU A 131 -0.90 1.18 7.74
N ASN A 132 -1.41 1.27 8.97
CA ASN A 132 -2.38 2.28 9.35
C ASN A 132 -2.36 2.51 10.87
N VAL A 133 -3.05 3.55 11.30
CA VAL A 133 -3.21 3.85 12.73
C VAL A 133 -4.18 2.87 13.41
N PRO A 134 -4.00 2.54 14.72
CA PRO A 134 -4.89 1.60 15.43
C PRO A 134 -6.35 2.03 15.45
N GLY A 135 -6.63 3.34 15.31
CA GLY A 135 -7.98 3.89 15.20
C GLY A 135 -8.80 3.31 14.05
N LEU A 136 -8.14 2.76 13.02
CA LEU A 136 -8.79 2.07 11.91
C LEU A 136 -9.65 0.88 12.38
N LEU A 137 -9.22 0.16 13.43
CA LEU A 137 -9.94 -1.02 13.96
C LEU A 137 -11.32 -0.64 14.51
N SER A 138 -11.47 0.55 15.08
CA SER A 138 -12.73 1.03 15.65
C SER A 138 -13.48 2.03 14.76
N HIS A 139 -12.85 2.48 13.67
CA HIS A 139 -13.43 3.44 12.75
C HIS A 139 -14.76 2.92 12.19
N ASP A 140 -15.79 3.77 12.26
CA ASP A 140 -17.14 3.44 11.83
C ASP A 140 -17.67 2.10 12.43
N LYS A 141 -17.45 1.91 13.75
CA LYS A 141 -17.82 0.68 14.49
C LYS A 141 -17.17 -0.60 13.90
N GLY A 142 -15.96 -0.49 13.34
CA GLY A 142 -15.22 -1.58 12.73
C GLY A 142 -15.58 -1.86 11.26
N ARG A 143 -16.59 -1.17 10.69
CA ARG A 143 -17.03 -1.41 9.30
C ARG A 143 -15.95 -1.10 8.29
N THR A 144 -15.19 -0.03 8.50
CA THR A 144 -14.06 0.34 7.64
C THR A 144 -13.02 -0.77 7.54
N PHE A 145 -12.59 -1.29 8.67
CA PHE A 145 -11.60 -2.37 8.70
C PHE A 145 -12.15 -3.66 8.07
N HIS A 146 -13.41 -3.99 8.33
CA HIS A 146 -14.08 -5.12 7.70
C HIS A 146 -14.13 -4.97 6.17
N THR A 147 -14.44 -3.76 5.65
CA THR A 147 -14.45 -3.49 4.20
C THR A 147 -13.05 -3.72 3.59
N ILE A 148 -11.99 -3.23 4.25
CA ILE A 148 -10.60 -3.45 3.80
C ILE A 148 -10.30 -4.95 3.69
N LEU A 149 -10.58 -5.72 4.77
CA LEU A 149 -10.33 -7.16 4.78
C LEU A 149 -11.11 -7.90 3.71
N SER A 150 -12.41 -7.58 3.55
CA SER A 150 -13.28 -8.21 2.54
C SER A 150 -12.79 -7.92 1.13
N THR A 151 -12.46 -6.66 0.82
CA THR A 151 -11.94 -6.26 -0.50
C THR A 151 -10.67 -7.03 -0.86
N LEU A 152 -9.73 -7.12 0.07
CA LEU A 152 -8.46 -7.81 -0.17
C LEU A 152 -8.65 -9.35 -0.29
N SER A 153 -9.57 -9.93 0.49
CA SER A 153 -9.92 -11.35 0.36
C SER A 153 -10.61 -11.65 -0.96
N GLU A 154 -11.50 -10.78 -1.44
CA GLU A 154 -12.14 -10.90 -2.76
C GLU A 154 -11.14 -10.84 -3.91
N LEU A 155 -10.01 -10.12 -3.73
CA LEU A 155 -8.89 -10.14 -4.66
C LEU A 155 -8.05 -11.43 -4.60
N GLY A 156 -8.41 -12.38 -3.72
CA GLY A 156 -7.77 -13.70 -3.63
C GLY A 156 -6.54 -13.74 -2.72
N TYR A 157 -6.41 -12.78 -1.79
CA TYR A 157 -5.30 -12.79 -0.84
C TYR A 157 -5.71 -13.32 0.52
N HIS A 158 -4.83 -14.08 1.14
CA HIS A 158 -4.93 -14.44 2.55
C HIS A 158 -4.41 -13.27 3.39
N VAL A 159 -5.25 -12.77 4.33
CA VAL A 159 -5.01 -11.53 5.07
C VAL A 159 -4.65 -11.84 6.52
N GLU A 160 -3.47 -11.42 6.98
CA GLU A 160 -3.08 -11.43 8.39
C GLU A 160 -2.87 -10.00 8.87
N TRP A 161 -3.18 -9.71 10.13
CA TRP A 161 -2.97 -8.37 10.68
C TRP A 161 -2.52 -8.43 12.14
N LYS A 162 -1.78 -7.39 12.55
CA LYS A 162 -1.26 -7.27 13.91
C LYS A 162 -1.11 -5.81 14.31
N VAL A 163 -1.40 -5.51 15.58
CA VAL A 163 -1.02 -4.23 16.20
C VAL A 163 0.40 -4.38 16.74
N LEU A 164 1.31 -3.56 16.25
CA LEU A 164 2.70 -3.50 16.69
C LEU A 164 2.92 -2.32 17.63
N ASN A 165 3.80 -2.49 18.62
CA ASN A 165 4.21 -1.46 19.56
C ASN A 165 5.57 -0.89 19.16
#